data_36f267c345ed6f96d37457866f602e0f
#
_entry.id   36f267c345ed6f96d37457866f602e0f
#
_cell.length_a   1.000
_cell.length_b   1.000
_cell.length_c   1.000
_cell.angle_alpha   90.00
_cell.angle_beta   90.00
_cell.angle_gamma   90.00
#
_symmetry.space_group_name_H-M   'P 1'
#
loop_
_entity.id
_entity.type
_entity.pdbx_description
1 polymer ?
#
loop_
_entity_poly.entity_id
_entity_poly.type
_entity_poly.pdbx_seq_one_letter_code
_entity_poly.pdbx_strand_id
1 'polypeptide(L)'
;LMLTLYPSKGLDRVRPAAAADYFLRGGLISWLSNTIIGIVPVARDKAGTGVDVLEPVRAALKAGDIVLIFPEGTRGDGEEMAQLKSGVARLAADVPEAPVYPIWLQGAGRVLPKGEALPVPMNCTVLVGDPLHWRGDRQAFLGELRARLEDLKAKAPPQRWA
;
A
#
# COMPACT_ATOMS: atom_id res chain seq x y z
N LEU A 1 -9.87 -11.19 -1.60
CA LEU A 1 -10.93 -12.15 -2.00
C LEU A 1 -11.65 -11.72 -3.29
N MET A 2 -11.81 -10.40 -3.50
CA MET A 2 -12.36 -9.88 -4.77
C MET A 2 -11.44 -10.08 -5.97
N LEU A 3 -10.14 -10.18 -5.78
CA LEU A 3 -9.14 -10.38 -6.83
C LEU A 3 -9.28 -11.73 -7.56
N THR A 4 -9.87 -12.74 -6.91
CA THR A 4 -10.05 -14.07 -7.47
C THR A 4 -11.42 -14.29 -8.14
N LEU A 5 -12.40 -13.43 -7.88
CA LEU A 5 -13.76 -13.61 -8.38
C LEU A 5 -14.04 -12.87 -9.70
N TYR A 6 -13.19 -11.89 -10.06
CA TYR A 6 -13.30 -11.14 -11.31
C TYR A 6 -11.93 -11.10 -11.99
N PRO A 7 -11.67 -11.95 -12.99
CA PRO A 7 -10.50 -11.79 -13.85
C PRO A 7 -10.71 -10.56 -14.75
N SER A 8 -10.62 -9.37 -14.18
CA SER A 8 -10.57 -8.14 -14.96
C SER A 8 -9.18 -8.00 -15.55
N LYS A 9 -9.09 -7.72 -16.85
CA LYS A 9 -7.84 -7.37 -17.52
C LYS A 9 -7.14 -6.26 -16.74
N GLY A 10 -5.95 -6.54 -16.17
CA GLY A 10 -5.14 -5.59 -15.41
C GLY A 10 -4.90 -5.95 -13.94
N LEU A 11 -5.61 -6.92 -13.36
CA LEU A 11 -5.33 -7.39 -11.98
C LEU A 11 -3.97 -8.11 -11.89
N ASP A 12 -3.54 -8.73 -12.97
CA ASP A 12 -2.21 -9.34 -13.16
C ASP A 12 -1.07 -8.31 -13.05
N ARG A 13 -1.37 -7.02 -13.19
CA ARG A 13 -0.43 -5.90 -13.06
C ARG A 13 -0.47 -5.22 -11.70
N VAL A 14 -1.34 -5.62 -10.80
CA VAL A 14 -1.41 -5.07 -9.45
C VAL A 14 -0.37 -5.73 -8.55
N ARG A 15 0.56 -4.92 -8.03
CA ARG A 15 1.71 -5.35 -7.23
C ARG A 15 1.66 -4.73 -5.82
N PRO A 16 1.25 -5.45 -4.79
CA PRO A 16 1.39 -4.98 -3.43
C PRO A 16 2.87 -4.89 -3.03
N ALA A 17 3.29 -3.73 -2.52
CA ALA A 17 4.61 -3.56 -1.92
C ALA A 17 4.56 -3.98 -0.45
N ALA A 18 5.38 -4.94 -0.06
CA ALA A 18 5.39 -5.44 1.31
C ALA A 18 6.82 -5.72 1.82
N ALA A 19 7.01 -5.65 3.15
CA ALA A 19 8.30 -5.89 3.76
C ALA A 19 8.81 -7.31 3.48
N ALA A 20 10.00 -7.42 2.90
CA ALA A 20 10.61 -8.68 2.46
C ALA A 20 10.75 -9.72 3.58
N ASP A 21 11.05 -9.28 4.79
CA ASP A 21 11.23 -10.15 5.96
C ASP A 21 9.93 -10.87 6.40
N TYR A 22 8.76 -10.38 6.00
CA TYR A 22 7.50 -11.03 6.29
C TYR A 22 7.25 -12.26 5.37
N PHE A 23 7.78 -12.22 4.14
CA PHE A 23 7.54 -13.22 3.10
C PHE A 23 8.74 -14.14 2.85
N LEU A 24 9.95 -13.78 3.33
CA LEU A 24 11.15 -14.57 3.13
C LEU A 24 11.36 -15.67 4.18
N ARG A 25 10.45 -15.82 5.15
CA ARG A 25 10.55 -16.85 6.20
C ARG A 25 10.33 -18.29 5.72
N GLY A 26 10.30 -18.51 4.40
CA GLY A 26 10.32 -19.84 3.77
C GLY A 26 8.98 -20.56 3.82
N GLY A 27 8.70 -21.39 2.79
CA GLY A 27 7.55 -22.26 2.73
C GLY A 27 6.48 -21.87 1.71
N LEU A 28 5.35 -22.57 1.76
CA LEU A 28 4.23 -22.47 0.84
C LEU A 28 3.67 -21.03 0.74
N ILE A 29 3.68 -20.28 1.86
CA ILE A 29 3.18 -18.89 1.92
C ILE A 29 4.05 -17.95 1.09
N SER A 30 5.37 -18.12 1.11
CA SER A 30 6.30 -17.30 0.30
C SER A 30 6.10 -17.57 -1.19
N TRP A 31 5.96 -18.81 -1.58
CA TRP A 31 5.68 -19.20 -2.97
C TRP A 31 4.33 -18.65 -3.44
N LEU A 32 3.27 -18.80 -2.64
CA LEU A 32 1.92 -18.31 -2.94
C LEU A 32 1.90 -16.79 -3.09
N SER A 33 2.57 -16.07 -2.19
CA SER A 33 2.64 -14.61 -2.19
C SER A 33 3.35 -14.06 -3.43
N ASN A 34 4.44 -14.69 -3.83
CA ASN A 34 5.20 -14.24 -5.00
C ASN A 34 4.55 -14.65 -6.32
N THR A 35 3.97 -15.85 -6.38
CA THR A 35 3.45 -16.42 -7.64
C THR A 35 2.02 -16.00 -7.94
N ILE A 36 1.17 -15.89 -6.91
CA ILE A 36 -0.27 -15.58 -7.10
C ILE A 36 -0.56 -14.10 -6.86
N ILE A 37 0.05 -13.48 -5.84
CA ILE A 37 -0.24 -12.09 -5.48
C ILE A 37 0.71 -11.11 -6.17
N GLY A 38 1.89 -11.58 -6.63
CA GLY A 38 2.87 -10.74 -7.31
C GLY A 38 3.45 -9.65 -6.42
N ILE A 39 3.72 -9.95 -5.15
CA ILE A 39 4.23 -8.99 -4.18
C ILE A 39 5.60 -8.47 -4.60
N VAL A 40 5.79 -7.15 -4.56
CA VAL A 40 7.11 -6.51 -4.70
C VAL A 40 7.76 -6.47 -3.31
N PRO A 41 8.86 -7.21 -3.10
CA PRO A 41 9.54 -7.21 -1.82
C PRO A 41 10.28 -5.89 -1.60
N VAL A 42 9.97 -5.19 -0.51
CA VAL A 42 10.69 -4.01 -0.06
C VAL A 42 11.57 -4.40 1.12
N ALA A 43 12.89 -4.33 0.97
CA ALA A 43 13.81 -4.56 2.09
C ALA A 43 13.58 -3.50 3.17
N ARG A 44 13.68 -3.88 4.45
CA ARG A 44 13.78 -2.87 5.51
C ARG A 44 15.16 -2.22 5.42
N ASP A 45 15.16 -0.89 5.45
CA ASP A 45 16.40 -0.12 5.47
C ASP A 45 17.24 -0.56 6.69
N LYS A 46 18.24 -1.39 6.44
CA LYS A 46 19.31 -1.64 7.40
C LYS A 46 20.32 -0.55 7.14
N ALA A 47 20.34 0.46 7.98
CA ALA A 47 21.28 1.58 7.93
C ALA A 47 22.69 1.06 7.58
N GLY A 48 23.22 1.47 6.42
CA GLY A 48 24.59 1.16 6.01
C GLY A 48 24.77 0.12 4.89
N THR A 49 23.72 -0.48 4.33
CA THR A 49 23.89 -1.48 3.26
C THR A 49 24.04 -0.89 1.85
N GLY A 50 23.78 0.41 1.66
CA GLY A 50 23.84 1.05 0.34
C GLY A 50 22.81 0.54 -0.69
N VAL A 51 21.93 -0.39 -0.30
CA VAL A 51 20.93 -0.98 -1.18
C VAL A 51 19.73 -0.06 -1.26
N ASP A 52 19.32 0.33 -2.46
CA ASP A 52 18.10 1.11 -2.65
C ASP A 52 16.88 0.19 -2.48
N VAL A 53 16.27 0.27 -1.30
CA VAL A 53 15.10 -0.55 -0.91
C VAL A 53 13.87 -0.31 -1.79
N LEU A 54 13.81 0.81 -2.52
CA LEU A 54 12.69 1.15 -3.41
C LEU A 54 12.92 0.73 -4.86
N GLU A 55 14.11 0.23 -5.21
CA GLU A 55 14.43 -0.16 -6.59
C GLU A 55 13.45 -1.18 -7.19
N PRO A 56 13.02 -2.26 -6.48
CA PRO A 56 12.04 -3.19 -7.03
C PRO A 56 10.69 -2.53 -7.33
N VAL A 57 10.27 -1.57 -6.48
CA VAL A 57 9.02 -0.84 -6.66
C VAL A 57 9.12 0.11 -7.86
N ARG A 58 10.25 0.80 -7.99
CA ARG A 58 10.54 1.68 -9.13
C ARG A 58 10.54 0.91 -10.44
N ALA A 59 11.16 -0.26 -10.47
CA ALA A 59 11.18 -1.12 -11.65
C ALA A 59 9.76 -1.55 -12.06
N ALA A 60 8.92 -1.95 -11.09
CA ALA A 60 7.53 -2.30 -11.35
C ALA A 60 6.73 -1.12 -11.93
N LEU A 61 6.87 0.10 -11.35
CA LEU A 61 6.21 1.30 -11.88
C LEU A 61 6.65 1.62 -13.31
N LYS A 62 7.95 1.53 -13.61
CA LYS A 62 8.50 1.74 -14.96
C LYS A 62 8.05 0.68 -15.96
N ALA A 63 7.78 -0.53 -15.51
CA ALA A 63 7.18 -1.59 -16.32
C ALA A 63 5.67 -1.35 -16.58
N GLY A 64 5.09 -0.33 -15.95
CA GLY A 64 3.69 0.04 -16.06
C GLY A 64 2.79 -0.78 -15.13
N ASP A 65 3.32 -1.41 -14.11
CA ASP A 65 2.53 -2.09 -13.08
C ASP A 65 1.87 -1.06 -12.13
N ILE A 66 0.78 -1.48 -11.51
CA ILE A 66 0.07 -0.72 -10.47
C ILE A 66 0.61 -1.16 -9.12
N VAL A 67 1.30 -0.28 -8.41
CA VAL A 67 1.85 -0.61 -7.10
C VAL A 67 0.93 -0.13 -5.99
N LEU A 68 0.57 -1.04 -5.08
CA LEU A 68 -0.12 -0.72 -3.84
C LEU A 68 0.91 -0.56 -2.72
N ILE A 69 0.99 0.64 -2.15
CA ILE A 69 1.93 0.94 -1.08
C ILE A 69 1.21 1.51 0.14
N PHE A 70 1.61 1.07 1.33
CA PHE A 70 1.16 1.64 2.60
C PHE A 70 2.15 2.71 3.03
N PRO A 71 1.80 4.01 2.94
CA PRO A 71 2.76 5.09 3.14
C PRO A 71 3.25 5.24 4.58
N GLU A 72 2.55 4.65 5.54
CA GLU A 72 2.96 4.61 6.95
C GLU A 72 4.09 3.60 7.21
N GLY A 73 4.28 2.61 6.33
CA GLY A 73 5.29 1.56 6.44
C GLY A 73 5.08 0.56 7.59
N THR A 74 4.01 0.72 8.34
CA THR A 74 3.59 -0.17 9.44
C THR A 74 2.08 -0.33 9.41
N ARG A 75 1.57 -1.39 10.06
CA ARG A 75 0.14 -1.48 10.35
C ARG A 75 -0.14 -0.49 11.48
N GLY A 76 -0.89 0.57 11.22
CA GLY A 76 -1.37 1.50 12.22
C GLY A 76 -2.37 0.85 13.19
N ASP A 77 -2.75 1.56 14.24
CA ASP A 77 -3.77 1.11 15.21
C ASP A 77 -5.21 1.21 14.65
N GLY A 78 -5.34 1.54 13.36
CA GLY A 78 -6.61 1.52 12.61
C GLY A 78 -7.46 2.78 12.79
N GLU A 79 -7.22 3.62 13.78
CA GLU A 79 -8.03 4.81 14.06
C GLU A 79 -7.29 6.12 13.76
N GLU A 80 -5.97 6.15 13.91
CA GLU A 80 -5.15 7.33 13.63
C GLU A 80 -4.16 7.06 12.50
N MET A 81 -4.01 8.04 11.62
CA MET A 81 -3.02 7.97 10.55
C MET A 81 -1.65 8.34 11.11
N ALA A 82 -0.71 7.42 11.01
CA ALA A 82 0.67 7.66 11.40
C ALA A 82 1.38 8.65 10.44
N GLN A 83 2.62 8.98 10.76
CA GLN A 83 3.43 9.82 9.88
C GLN A 83 3.74 9.10 8.56
N LEU A 84 3.47 9.78 7.44
CA LEU A 84 3.79 9.26 6.12
C LEU A 84 5.32 9.19 5.94
N LYS A 85 5.80 8.04 5.46
CA LYS A 85 7.21 7.84 5.12
C LYS A 85 7.56 8.54 3.81
N SER A 86 8.78 9.02 3.70
CA SER A 86 9.27 9.72 2.50
C SER A 86 9.36 8.83 1.24
N GLY A 87 9.23 7.52 1.37
CA GLY A 87 9.35 6.57 0.27
C GLY A 87 8.36 6.81 -0.87
N VAL A 88 7.09 7.14 -0.55
CA VAL A 88 6.09 7.43 -1.58
C VAL A 88 6.43 8.70 -2.38
N ALA A 89 6.92 9.75 -1.74
CA ALA A 89 7.32 10.97 -2.42
C ALA A 89 8.60 10.78 -3.25
N ARG A 90 9.52 9.90 -2.79
CA ARG A 90 10.71 9.54 -3.54
C ARG A 90 10.34 8.75 -4.80
N LEU A 91 9.42 7.80 -4.71
CA LEU A 91 8.92 7.07 -5.89
C LEU A 91 8.21 8.01 -6.87
N ALA A 92 7.39 8.93 -6.38
CA ALA A 92 6.73 9.93 -7.22
C ALA A 92 7.73 10.88 -7.93
N ALA A 93 8.87 11.19 -7.30
CA ALA A 93 9.94 11.95 -7.90
C ALA A 93 10.72 11.15 -8.96
N ASP A 94 10.92 9.85 -8.72
CA ASP A 94 11.66 8.94 -9.60
C ASP A 94 10.84 8.52 -10.84
N VAL A 95 9.49 8.55 -10.75
CA VAL A 95 8.55 8.18 -11.82
C VAL A 95 7.41 9.22 -11.85
N PRO A 96 7.69 10.47 -12.25
CA PRO A 96 6.76 11.61 -12.15
C PRO A 96 5.51 11.47 -13.03
N GLU A 97 5.56 10.64 -14.07
CA GLU A 97 4.44 10.30 -14.93
C GLU A 97 3.41 9.37 -14.26
N ALA A 98 3.79 8.65 -13.21
CA ALA A 98 2.90 7.76 -12.50
C ALA A 98 1.98 8.55 -11.53
N PRO A 99 0.65 8.54 -11.72
CA PRO A 99 -0.26 9.17 -10.79
C PRO A 99 -0.33 8.40 -9.46
N VAL A 100 -0.44 9.12 -8.34
CA VAL A 100 -0.62 8.54 -7.01
C VAL A 100 -2.06 8.73 -6.56
N TYR A 101 -2.81 7.64 -6.45
CA TYR A 101 -4.19 7.64 -5.98
C TYR A 101 -4.24 7.42 -4.47
N PRO A 102 -4.72 8.39 -3.67
CA PRO A 102 -4.95 8.18 -2.25
C PRO A 102 -6.13 7.22 -2.06
N ILE A 103 -5.95 6.20 -1.24
CA ILE A 103 -6.98 5.21 -0.94
C ILE A 103 -7.13 5.10 0.58
N TRP A 104 -8.34 5.33 1.07
CA TRP A 104 -8.69 5.09 2.45
C TRP A 104 -9.37 3.74 2.61
N LEU A 105 -8.83 2.91 3.48
CA LEU A 105 -9.34 1.57 3.76
C LEU A 105 -9.82 1.51 5.21
N GLN A 106 -11.11 1.42 5.42
CA GLN A 106 -11.73 1.37 6.74
C GLN A 106 -12.23 -0.03 7.06
N GLY A 107 -12.01 -0.46 8.32
CA GLY A 107 -12.47 -1.76 8.81
C GLY A 107 -11.50 -2.93 8.57
N ALA A 108 -10.49 -2.78 7.71
CA ALA A 108 -9.57 -3.87 7.35
C ALA A 108 -8.75 -4.40 8.56
N GLY A 109 -8.39 -3.54 9.51
CA GLY A 109 -7.64 -3.94 10.71
C GLY A 109 -8.40 -4.89 11.63
N ARG A 110 -9.72 -4.94 11.50
CA ARG A 110 -10.60 -5.82 12.30
C ARG A 110 -10.94 -7.12 11.58
N VAL A 111 -10.82 -7.15 10.25
CA VAL A 111 -10.99 -8.39 9.46
C VAL A 111 -9.90 -9.39 9.83
N LEU A 112 -8.68 -8.92 10.06
CA LEU A 112 -7.57 -9.76 10.50
C LEU A 112 -6.78 -9.00 11.58
N PRO A 113 -7.20 -9.08 12.86
CA PRO A 113 -6.47 -8.46 13.95
C PRO A 113 -5.04 -8.97 14.04
N LYS A 114 -4.17 -8.14 14.60
CA LYS A 114 -2.75 -8.49 14.75
C LYS A 114 -2.61 -9.70 15.68
N GLY A 115 -2.06 -10.80 15.13
CA GLY A 115 -1.87 -12.06 15.86
C GLY A 115 -2.92 -13.13 15.59
N GLU A 116 -4.04 -12.79 14.93
CA GLU A 116 -5.08 -13.75 14.55
C GLU A 116 -4.81 -14.35 13.16
N ALA A 117 -5.13 -15.64 13.02
CA ALA A 117 -4.97 -16.37 11.76
C ALA A 117 -6.28 -16.52 10.98
N LEU A 118 -7.44 -16.29 11.63
CA LEU A 118 -8.75 -16.42 11.01
C LEU A 118 -9.34 -15.04 10.72
N PRO A 119 -9.74 -14.77 9.47
CA PRO A 119 -10.42 -13.52 9.13
C PRO A 119 -11.84 -13.52 9.68
N VAL A 120 -12.21 -12.44 10.36
CA VAL A 120 -13.59 -12.20 10.79
C VAL A 120 -14.33 -11.50 9.64
N PRO A 121 -15.51 -12.04 9.20
CA PRO A 121 -16.27 -11.39 8.14
C PRO A 121 -16.86 -10.06 8.66
N MET A 122 -16.27 -8.96 8.21
CA MET A 122 -16.71 -7.60 8.55
C MET A 122 -16.80 -6.73 7.31
N ASN A 123 -17.62 -5.70 7.38
CA ASN A 123 -17.74 -4.73 6.30
C ASN A 123 -16.48 -3.87 6.23
N CYS A 124 -15.83 -3.87 5.06
CA CYS A 124 -14.75 -2.97 4.73
C CYS A 124 -15.24 -1.92 3.74
N THR A 125 -14.87 -0.66 3.99
CA THR A 125 -15.11 0.44 3.06
C THR A 125 -13.80 0.84 2.42
N VAL A 126 -13.81 0.98 1.08
CA VAL A 126 -12.69 1.48 0.29
C VAL A 126 -13.12 2.78 -0.37
N LEU A 127 -12.43 3.86 -0.07
CA LEU A 127 -12.63 5.16 -0.71
C LEU A 127 -11.40 5.52 -1.51
N VAL A 128 -11.59 5.89 -2.77
CA VAL A 128 -10.51 6.28 -3.70
C VAL A 128 -10.68 7.76 -3.99
N GLY A 129 -9.61 8.52 -3.80
CA GLY A 129 -9.56 9.95 -4.12
C GLY A 129 -8.96 10.24 -5.49
N ASP A 130 -8.99 11.51 -5.86
CA ASP A 130 -8.40 11.99 -7.10
C ASP A 130 -6.88 11.82 -7.11
N PRO A 131 -6.26 11.59 -8.28
CA PRO A 131 -4.83 11.38 -8.38
C PRO A 131 -4.02 12.63 -8.02
N LEU A 132 -2.86 12.40 -7.40
CA LEU A 132 -1.81 13.39 -7.22
C LEU A 132 -0.70 13.13 -8.23
N HIS A 133 -0.08 14.21 -8.70
CA HIS A 133 1.11 14.16 -9.55
C HIS A 133 2.28 14.84 -8.85
N TRP A 134 3.49 14.36 -9.11
CA TRP A 134 4.69 14.98 -8.60
C TRP A 134 4.89 16.40 -9.20
N ARG A 135 5.19 17.37 -8.33
CA ARG A 135 5.39 18.78 -8.71
C ARG A 135 6.73 19.37 -8.23
N GLY A 136 7.69 18.51 -7.92
CA GLY A 136 9.05 18.94 -7.59
C GLY A 136 9.35 19.15 -6.11
N ASP A 137 8.33 19.23 -5.23
CA ASP A 137 8.55 19.43 -3.79
C ASP A 137 8.04 18.24 -2.97
N ARG A 138 8.94 17.67 -2.16
CA ARG A 138 8.65 16.49 -1.33
C ARG A 138 7.69 16.80 -0.19
N GLN A 139 7.87 17.93 0.48
CA GLN A 139 7.06 18.26 1.66
C GLN A 139 5.65 18.65 1.23
N ALA A 140 5.54 19.46 0.17
CA ALA A 140 4.26 19.80 -0.42
C ALA A 140 3.49 18.56 -0.88
N PHE A 141 4.16 17.61 -1.56
CA PHE A 141 3.55 16.37 -2.01
C PHE A 141 3.04 15.50 -0.86
N LEU A 142 3.84 15.31 0.20
CA LEU A 142 3.43 14.54 1.38
C LEU A 142 2.31 15.23 2.16
N GLY A 143 2.35 16.57 2.24
CA GLY A 143 1.29 17.37 2.85
C GLY A 143 -0.03 17.24 2.09
N GLU A 144 0.00 17.34 0.77
CA GLU A 144 -1.18 17.16 -0.08
C GLU A 144 -1.73 15.72 0.02
N LEU A 145 -0.86 14.71 -0.04
CA LEU A 145 -1.26 13.32 0.10
C LEU A 145 -1.95 13.07 1.46
N ARG A 146 -1.37 13.61 2.54
CA ARG A 146 -1.95 13.51 3.88
C ARG A 146 -3.32 14.18 3.95
N ALA A 147 -3.46 15.40 3.46
CA ALA A 147 -4.72 16.13 3.46
C ALA A 147 -5.83 15.37 2.70
N ARG A 148 -5.48 14.76 1.56
CA ARG A 148 -6.44 13.96 0.79
C ARG A 148 -6.84 12.66 1.50
N LEU A 149 -5.92 12.00 2.19
CA LEU A 149 -6.24 10.82 3.00
C LEU A 149 -7.14 11.18 4.19
N GLU A 150 -6.89 12.32 4.86
CA GLU A 150 -7.74 12.84 5.94
C GLU A 150 -9.15 13.20 5.46
N ASP A 151 -9.28 13.81 4.28
CA ASP A 151 -10.56 14.09 3.64
C ASP A 151 -11.34 12.81 3.31
N LEU A 152 -10.67 11.79 2.77
CA LEU A 152 -11.28 10.48 2.53
C LEU A 152 -11.72 9.81 3.84
N LYS A 153 -10.89 9.90 4.90
CA LYS A 153 -11.25 9.41 6.24
C LYS A 153 -12.52 10.09 6.76
N ALA A 154 -12.62 11.40 6.61
CA ALA A 154 -13.79 12.17 7.06
C ALA A 154 -15.07 11.83 6.28
N LYS A 155 -14.95 11.44 5.01
CA LYS A 155 -16.06 10.99 4.15
C LYS A 155 -16.46 9.54 4.36
N ALA A 156 -15.65 8.77 5.06
CA ALA A 156 -15.94 7.36 5.33
C ALA A 156 -17.18 7.23 6.22
N PRO A 157 -18.12 6.32 5.90
CA PRO A 157 -19.31 6.13 6.69
C PRO A 157 -18.95 5.67 8.10
N PRO A 158 -19.73 6.06 9.13
CA PRO A 158 -19.48 5.58 10.48
C PRO A 158 -19.56 4.05 10.50
N GLN A 159 -18.62 3.41 11.19
CA GLN A 159 -18.65 1.97 11.35
C GLN A 159 -19.85 1.61 12.23
N ARG A 160 -20.90 1.10 11.63
CA ARG A 160 -22.05 0.57 12.36
C ARG A 160 -21.71 -0.86 12.78
N TRP A 161 -21.59 -1.04 14.07
CA TRP A 161 -21.53 -2.37 14.68
C TRP A 161 -22.96 -2.86 14.87
N ALA A 162 -23.33 -3.89 14.16
CA ALA A 162 -24.49 -4.69 14.50
C ALA A 162 -24.02 -5.80 15.43
#